data_d678cad622c988c43955218b57f19c24
#
_entry.id   d678cad622c988c43955218b57f19c24
#
_cell.length_a   1.000
_cell.length_b   1.000
_cell.length_c   1.000
_cell.angle_alpha   90.00
_cell.angle_beta   90.00
_cell.angle_gamma   90.00
#
_symmetry.space_group_name_H-M   'P 1'
#
loop_
_entity.id
_entity.type
_entity.pdbx_description
1 polymer ?
#
loop_
_entity_poly.entity_id
_entity_poly.type
_entity_poly.pdbx_seq_one_letter_code
_entity_poly.pdbx_strand_id
1 'polypeptide(L)'
;MSITAEQIRAGKAIIRWSGEDLAQASGVSLSSIRRIEATSGIPKGQNMRTVLAIKAALEAAGVEFVGTSDDKPGVRLGSPLLPATTAQSLGNS
;
A
#
# COMPACT_ATOMS: atom_id res chain seq x y z
N MET A 1 4.10 -12.75 -2.19
CA MET A 1 4.88 -12.18 -1.09
C MET A 1 3.99 -11.41 -0.15
N SER A 2 4.13 -11.68 1.14
CA SER A 2 3.28 -11.01 2.13
C SER A 2 3.89 -9.71 2.59
N ILE A 3 3.03 -8.75 2.92
CA ILE A 3 3.46 -7.48 3.50
C ILE A 3 3.01 -7.43 4.95
N THR A 4 3.62 -6.55 5.71
CA THR A 4 3.29 -6.41 7.13
C THR A 4 2.26 -5.31 7.35
N ALA A 5 1.60 -5.36 8.50
CA ALA A 5 0.67 -4.30 8.90
C ALA A 5 1.39 -2.95 8.98
N GLU A 6 2.65 -2.98 9.44
CA GLU A 6 3.47 -1.76 9.49
C GLU A 6 3.67 -1.17 8.10
N GLN A 7 3.91 -2.03 7.11
CA GLN A 7 4.06 -1.55 5.73
C GLN A 7 2.78 -0.94 5.19
N ILE A 8 1.64 -1.52 5.55
CA ILE A 8 0.34 -0.97 5.14
C ILE A 8 0.15 0.42 5.73
N ARG A 9 0.40 0.56 7.04
CA ARG A 9 0.27 1.87 7.70
C ARG A 9 1.23 2.89 7.10
N ALA A 10 2.48 2.49 6.87
CA ALA A 10 3.47 3.38 6.29
C ALA A 10 3.10 3.76 4.85
N GLY A 11 2.59 2.81 4.08
CA GLY A 11 2.17 3.08 2.70
C GLY A 11 1.04 4.09 2.63
N LYS A 12 0.04 3.95 3.50
CA LYS A 12 -1.03 4.94 3.59
C LYS A 12 -0.46 6.32 3.94
N ALA A 13 0.43 6.35 4.92
CA ALA A 13 0.98 7.61 5.40
C ALA A 13 1.78 8.33 4.32
N ILE A 14 2.56 7.59 3.54
CA ILE A 14 3.45 8.21 2.56
C ILE A 14 2.66 8.85 1.41
N ILE A 15 1.46 8.34 1.12
CA ILE A 15 0.58 8.93 0.10
C ILE A 15 -0.58 9.71 0.73
N ARG A 16 -0.55 9.87 2.04
CA ARG A 16 -1.53 10.66 2.80
C ARG A 16 -2.96 10.17 2.65
N TRP A 17 -3.12 8.87 2.60
CA TRP A 17 -4.45 8.27 2.54
C TRP A 17 -4.97 8.00 3.95
N SER A 18 -6.27 8.20 4.14
CA SER A 18 -6.97 7.73 5.32
C SER A 18 -7.33 6.26 5.15
N GLY A 19 -7.83 5.64 6.21
CA GLY A 19 -8.37 4.29 6.11
C GLY A 19 -9.51 4.21 5.11
N GLU A 20 -10.34 5.25 5.07
CA GLU A 20 -11.45 5.29 4.11
C GLU A 20 -10.96 5.37 2.68
N ASP A 21 -9.91 6.14 2.43
CA ASP A 21 -9.32 6.20 1.09
C ASP A 21 -8.84 4.81 0.65
N LEU A 22 -8.17 4.10 1.54
CA LEU A 22 -7.69 2.76 1.23
C LEU A 22 -8.86 1.80 1.03
N ALA A 23 -9.89 1.90 1.85
CA ALA A 23 -11.07 1.05 1.71
C ALA A 23 -11.69 1.24 0.34
N GLN A 24 -11.84 2.48 -0.08
CA GLN A 24 -12.45 2.79 -1.36
C GLN A 24 -11.60 2.29 -2.53
N ALA A 25 -10.30 2.48 -2.44
CA ALA A 25 -9.40 2.09 -3.53
C ALA A 25 -9.24 0.57 -3.63
N SER A 26 -9.27 -0.14 -2.50
CA SER A 26 -9.02 -1.58 -2.48
C SER A 26 -10.28 -2.43 -2.59
N GLY A 27 -11.44 -1.84 -2.30
CA GLY A 27 -12.67 -2.59 -2.21
C GLY A 27 -12.80 -3.38 -0.91
N VAL A 28 -11.91 -3.14 0.05
CA VAL A 28 -11.91 -3.81 1.35
C VAL A 28 -12.63 -2.92 2.35
N SER A 29 -13.44 -3.52 3.23
CA SER A 29 -14.20 -2.73 4.20
C SER A 29 -13.27 -2.00 5.16
N LEU A 30 -13.71 -0.84 5.63
CA LEU A 30 -12.92 -0.06 6.58
C LEU A 30 -12.67 -0.83 7.87
N SER A 31 -13.65 -1.60 8.33
CA SER A 31 -13.47 -2.39 9.55
C SER A 31 -12.39 -3.45 9.38
N SER A 32 -12.29 -4.06 8.21
CA SER A 32 -11.23 -5.03 7.92
C SER A 32 -9.87 -4.35 7.90
N ILE A 33 -9.79 -3.17 7.29
CA ILE A 33 -8.55 -2.41 7.25
C ILE A 33 -8.10 -2.03 8.66
N ARG A 34 -9.02 -1.55 9.49
CA ARG A 34 -8.69 -1.19 10.88
C ARG A 34 -8.20 -2.38 11.68
N ARG A 35 -8.82 -3.54 11.47
CA ARG A 35 -8.42 -4.75 12.15
C ARG A 35 -7.00 -5.17 11.76
N ILE A 36 -6.70 -5.09 10.47
CA ILE A 36 -5.37 -5.44 9.98
C ILE A 36 -4.33 -4.45 10.52
N GLU A 37 -4.64 -3.17 10.50
CA GLU A 37 -3.69 -2.14 10.95
C GLU A 37 -3.45 -2.18 12.44
N ALA A 38 -4.33 -2.78 13.20
CA ALA A 38 -4.15 -2.91 14.64
C ALA A 38 -3.19 -4.04 15.00
N THR A 39 -2.76 -4.84 14.04
CA THR A 39 -1.84 -5.95 14.28
C THR A 39 -0.39 -5.52 14.06
N SER A 40 0.53 -6.45 14.32
CA SER A 40 1.94 -6.28 14.02
C SER A 40 2.38 -7.43 13.14
N GLY A 41 3.34 -7.14 12.26
CA GLY A 41 3.87 -8.16 11.37
C GLY A 41 2.88 -8.54 10.28
N ILE A 42 2.98 -9.76 9.80
CA ILE A 42 2.08 -10.27 8.77
C ILE A 42 0.70 -10.46 9.37
N PRO A 43 -0.34 -9.86 8.78
CA PRO A 43 -1.70 -9.99 9.33
C PRO A 43 -2.13 -11.45 9.36
N LYS A 44 -2.58 -11.89 10.51
CA LYS A 44 -3.05 -13.24 10.72
C LYS A 44 -4.56 -13.24 10.83
N GLY A 45 -5.17 -14.33 10.43
CA GLY A 45 -6.61 -14.46 10.48
C GLY A 45 -7.32 -13.67 9.38
N GLN A 46 -6.57 -13.08 8.48
CA GLN A 46 -7.13 -12.35 7.36
C GLN A 46 -7.00 -13.17 6.10
N ASN A 47 -7.97 -12.98 5.21
CA ASN A 47 -7.96 -13.61 3.91
C ASN A 47 -6.79 -13.06 3.10
N MET A 48 -6.02 -13.95 2.48
CA MET A 48 -4.90 -13.54 1.63
C MET A 48 -5.35 -12.59 0.52
N ARG A 49 -6.55 -12.83 -0.02
CA ARG A 49 -7.10 -11.97 -1.07
C ARG A 49 -7.30 -10.54 -0.59
N THR A 50 -7.73 -10.38 0.66
CA THR A 50 -7.90 -9.06 1.27
C THR A 50 -6.56 -8.32 1.34
N VAL A 51 -5.53 -9.00 1.82
CA VAL A 51 -4.20 -8.40 1.94
C VAL A 51 -3.65 -8.04 0.56
N LEU A 52 -3.84 -8.91 -0.43
CA LEU A 52 -3.39 -8.64 -1.79
C LEU A 52 -4.13 -7.47 -2.42
N ALA A 53 -5.42 -7.32 -2.12
CA ALA A 53 -6.20 -6.19 -2.63
C ALA A 53 -5.67 -4.87 -2.06
N ILE A 54 -5.34 -4.85 -0.76
CA ILE A 54 -4.76 -3.67 -0.13
C ILE A 54 -3.40 -3.35 -0.75
N LYS A 55 -2.56 -4.36 -0.92
CA LYS A 55 -1.24 -4.19 -1.52
C LYS A 55 -1.37 -3.61 -2.93
N ALA A 56 -2.27 -4.17 -3.74
CA ALA A 56 -2.45 -3.71 -5.11
C ALA A 56 -2.92 -2.26 -5.16
N ALA A 57 -3.83 -1.87 -4.26
CA ALA A 57 -4.32 -0.49 -4.21
C ALA A 57 -3.20 0.49 -3.89
N LEU A 58 -2.34 0.13 -2.93
CA LEU A 58 -1.22 1.00 -2.56
C LEU A 58 -0.18 1.07 -3.68
N GLU A 59 0.10 -0.07 -4.32
CA GLU A 59 1.04 -0.09 -5.44
C GLU A 59 0.54 0.76 -6.61
N ALA A 60 -0.75 0.69 -6.90
CA ALA A 60 -1.34 1.50 -7.96
C ALA A 60 -1.23 2.99 -7.66
N ALA A 61 -1.15 3.35 -6.39
CA ALA A 61 -1.00 4.75 -5.97
C ALA A 61 0.45 5.18 -5.87
N GLY A 62 1.40 4.31 -6.23
CA GLY A 62 2.81 4.67 -6.27
C GLY A 62 3.65 4.18 -5.09
N VAL A 63 3.07 3.38 -4.20
CA VAL A 63 3.82 2.83 -3.06
C VAL A 63 4.59 1.60 -3.51
N GLU A 64 5.90 1.57 -3.23
CA GLU A 64 6.71 0.38 -3.44
C GLU A 64 6.98 -0.28 -2.11
N PHE A 65 6.76 -1.58 -2.04
CA PHE A 65 7.05 -2.36 -0.84
C PHE A 65 8.47 -2.90 -0.96
N VAL A 66 9.28 -2.64 0.06
CA VAL A 66 10.69 -3.02 0.03
C VAL A 66 11.00 -3.91 1.22
N GLY A 67 12.07 -4.71 1.08
CA GLY A 67 12.45 -5.65 2.12
C GLY A 67 11.55 -6.87 2.13
N THR A 68 11.72 -7.68 3.16
CA THR A 68 10.86 -8.84 3.40
C THR A 68 10.23 -8.69 4.78
N SER A 69 9.28 -9.55 5.11
CA SER A 69 8.66 -9.48 6.44
C SER A 69 9.68 -9.71 7.55
N ASP A 70 10.80 -10.37 7.26
CA ASP A 70 11.82 -10.68 8.25
C ASP A 70 13.04 -9.77 8.17
N ASP A 71 13.20 -9.02 7.09
CA ASP A 71 14.41 -8.25 6.88
C ASP A 71 14.09 -6.86 6.34
N LYS A 72 14.10 -5.91 7.24
CA LYS A 72 13.96 -4.49 6.94
C LYS A 72 12.74 -4.18 6.08
N PRO A 73 11.56 -4.60 6.48
CA PRO A 73 10.36 -4.28 5.72
C PRO A 73 10.08 -2.79 5.76
N GLY A 74 9.72 -2.23 4.62
CA GLY A 74 9.41 -0.82 4.54
C GLY A 74 8.67 -0.50 3.27
N VAL A 75 8.52 0.79 3.03
CA VAL A 75 7.88 1.29 1.81
C VAL A 75 8.63 2.52 1.33
N ARG A 76 8.48 2.81 0.07
CA ARG A 76 8.95 4.07 -0.49
C ARG A 76 7.98 4.51 -1.57
N LEU A 77 8.01 5.79 -1.88
CA LEU A 77 7.19 6.32 -2.95
C LEU A 77 7.91 6.08 -4.26
N GLY A 78 7.34 5.20 -5.06
CA GLY A 78 7.91 4.91 -6.36
C GLY A 78 7.50 5.94 -7.38
N SER A 79 8.12 5.86 -8.54
CA SER A 79 7.70 6.70 -9.65
C SER A 79 6.30 6.34 -10.04
N PRO A 80 5.42 7.32 -10.21
CA PRO A 80 4.11 7.02 -10.74
C PRO A 80 4.26 6.43 -12.13
N LEU A 81 3.38 5.60 -12.45
CA LEU A 81 3.42 5.00 -13.74
C LEU A 81 3.07 5.95 -14.83
N LEU A 82 3.04 7.02 -14.58
CA LEU A 82 2.75 7.92 -15.54
C LEU A 82 3.78 8.56 -16.22
N PRO A 83 3.99 8.47 -15.89
CA PRO A 83 4.44 8.90 -16.39
C PRO A 83 4.76 9.68 -16.57
N ALA A 84 5.03 9.46 -16.49
CA ALA A 84 5.23 10.01 -16.75
C ALA A 84 5.47 10.68 -16.94
N THR A 85 5.59 10.50 -16.95
CA THR A 85 5.73 11.12 -17.28
C THR A 85 5.72 11.78 -17.53
N THR A 86 5.89 11.67 -17.68
CA THR A 86 5.81 12.31 -18.11
C THR A 86 5.81 13.04 -18.12
N ALA A 87 6.01 13.00 -18.25
CA ALA A 87 5.96 13.72 -18.59
C ALA A 87 6.07 14.32 -18.50
N GLN A 88 6.31 14.15 -18.43
CA GLN A 88 6.32 14.71 -18.75
C GLN A 88 6.35 15.21 -18.87
N SER A 89 6.55 15.02 -19.08
CA SER A 89 6.52 15.56 -19.61
C SER A 89 6.43 16.12 -19.71
N LEU A 90 6.64 16.08 -19.80
CA LEU A 90 6.60 16.70 -20.25
C LEU A 90 6.75 17.36 -20.35
N GLY A 91 7.05 17.37 -20.58
CA GLY A 91 7.20 17.95 -21.00
C GLY A 91 7.53 18.22 -20.94
N ASN A 92 7.66 18.03 -20.98
CA ASN A 92 7.85 18.18 -21.18
C ASN A 92 8.01 18.14 -21.24
N SER A 93 8.40 18.19 -21.48
CA SER A 93 8.39 18.11 -21.85
C SER A 93 8.43 18.21 -21.88
#